data_3c394b366fd4b3118a51e644302e74f1
#
_entry.id   3c394b366fd4b3118a51e644302e74f1
#
_cell.length_a   1.000
_cell.length_b   1.000
_cell.length_c   1.000
_cell.angle_alpha   90.00
_cell.angle_beta   90.00
_cell.angle_gamma   90.00
#
_symmetry.space_group_name_H-M   'P 1'
#
loop_
_entity.id
_entity.type
_entity.pdbx_description
1 polymer ?
#
loop_
_entity_poly.entity_id
_entity_poly.type
_entity_poly.pdbx_seq_one_letter_code
_entity_poly.pdbx_strand_id
1 'polypeptide(L)'
;MECHEPANIYHEKQSKQMCALHTLNNLFQKPTFTKTQLDDICENLSPQSWINPHRSMIGLGNYDINVLMAALQSVDCDLSWWDKRKEITTNDIKNALGFILNLPSQSRVGGLLFPFKTKHWLAIRQFGSDYYNLDSKLDCPQIIGDSVQLSVYLTKHLNIFLLRCLLFIIMQKYLLNFGYSFTLLDFHV
;
A
#
# COMPACT_ATOMS: atom_id res chain seq x y z
N MET A 1 -20.37 3.91 15.46
CA MET A 1 -20.30 4.52 14.13
C MET A 1 -20.78 3.44 13.18
N GLU A 2 -22.00 3.55 12.62
CA GLU A 2 -22.51 2.54 11.71
C GLU A 2 -21.68 2.56 10.43
N CYS A 3 -21.14 1.40 10.06
CA CYS A 3 -20.45 1.22 8.80
C CYS A 3 -21.49 1.20 7.68
N HIS A 4 -21.70 2.31 7.00
CA HIS A 4 -22.39 2.32 5.70
C HIS A 4 -21.41 1.78 4.66
N GLU A 5 -21.21 0.44 4.67
CA GLU A 5 -20.44 -0.21 3.61
C GLU A 5 -21.25 -0.15 2.32
N PRO A 6 -20.67 0.33 1.20
CA PRO A 6 -21.23 -0.04 -0.09
C PRO A 6 -21.19 -1.57 -0.15
N ALA A 7 -22.34 -2.19 -0.38
CA ALA A 7 -22.44 -3.63 -0.48
C ALA A 7 -21.37 -4.14 -1.46
N ASN A 8 -20.42 -4.94 -0.96
CA ASN A 8 -19.39 -5.68 -1.68
C ASN A 8 -17.95 -5.15 -1.71
N ILE A 9 -17.50 -4.29 -0.78
CA ILE A 9 -16.07 -4.02 -0.67
C ILE A 9 -15.41 -5.08 0.22
N TYR A 10 -14.46 -5.83 -0.35
CA TYR A 10 -13.62 -6.76 0.41
C TYR A 10 -12.65 -5.99 1.31
N HIS A 11 -12.68 -6.29 2.62
CA HIS A 11 -11.82 -5.65 3.59
C HIS A 11 -11.29 -6.64 4.64
N GLU A 12 -9.99 -6.91 4.60
CA GLU A 12 -9.30 -7.68 5.62
C GLU A 12 -8.87 -6.79 6.77
N LYS A 13 -9.23 -7.20 7.99
CA LYS A 13 -8.74 -6.58 9.22
C LYS A 13 -7.35 -7.10 9.59
N GLN A 14 -6.51 -6.22 10.07
CA GLN A 14 -5.14 -6.54 10.43
C GLN A 14 -5.06 -7.58 11.55
N SER A 15 -4.32 -8.63 11.30
CA SER A 15 -3.84 -9.56 12.30
C SER A 15 -2.31 -9.48 12.39
N LYS A 16 -1.75 -9.46 13.59
CA LYS A 16 -0.30 -9.38 13.85
C LYS A 16 0.33 -8.18 13.12
N GLN A 17 1.55 -8.34 12.57
CA GLN A 17 2.28 -7.30 11.82
C GLN A 17 2.15 -7.50 10.29
N MET A 18 0.99 -7.99 9.84
CA MET A 18 0.77 -8.37 8.43
C MET A 18 0.07 -7.25 7.63
N CYS A 19 0.27 -5.98 7.99
CA CYS A 19 -0.36 -4.86 7.27
C CYS A 19 -0.08 -4.89 5.76
N ALA A 20 1.13 -5.26 5.33
CA ALA A 20 1.47 -5.36 3.90
C ALA A 20 0.64 -6.42 3.18
N LEU A 21 0.46 -7.61 3.77
CA LEU A 21 -0.39 -8.67 3.22
C LEU A 21 -1.84 -8.19 3.05
N HIS A 22 -2.42 -7.65 4.13
CA HIS A 22 -3.79 -7.16 4.11
C HIS A 22 -3.95 -5.97 3.15
N THR A 23 -2.94 -5.10 3.04
CA THR A 23 -2.92 -4.01 2.05
C THR A 23 -3.01 -4.54 0.62
N LEU A 24 -2.23 -5.56 0.27
CA LEU A 24 -2.29 -6.18 -1.06
C LEU A 24 -3.65 -6.83 -1.32
N ASN A 25 -4.17 -7.63 -0.38
CA ASN A 25 -5.46 -8.30 -0.54
C ASN A 25 -6.63 -7.30 -0.63
N ASN A 26 -6.62 -6.26 0.20
CA ASN A 26 -7.60 -5.17 0.13
C ASN A 26 -7.51 -4.41 -1.19
N LEU A 27 -6.28 -4.16 -1.71
CA LEU A 27 -6.09 -3.53 -3.01
C LEU A 27 -6.70 -4.38 -4.13
N PHE A 28 -6.49 -5.70 -4.12
CA PHE A 28 -7.00 -6.60 -5.16
C PHE A 28 -8.44 -7.07 -4.93
N GLN A 29 -9.04 -6.70 -3.80
CA GLN A 29 -10.43 -7.03 -3.44
C GLN A 29 -10.71 -8.55 -3.35
N LYS A 30 -9.69 -9.30 -2.99
CA LYS A 30 -9.74 -10.77 -2.80
C LYS A 30 -8.47 -11.25 -2.10
N PRO A 31 -8.45 -12.45 -1.52
CA PRO A 31 -7.25 -13.04 -0.92
C PRO A 31 -6.25 -13.46 -2.02
N THR A 32 -5.62 -12.49 -2.67
CA THR A 32 -4.67 -12.70 -3.78
C THR A 32 -3.36 -13.29 -3.28
N PHE A 33 -2.93 -12.89 -2.09
CA PHE A 33 -1.67 -13.32 -1.48
C PHE A 33 -1.91 -13.99 -0.13
N THR A 34 -1.01 -14.92 0.20
CA THR A 34 -0.94 -15.57 1.50
C THR A 34 0.38 -15.21 2.20
N LYS A 35 0.44 -15.41 3.51
CA LYS A 35 1.68 -15.22 4.27
C LYS A 35 2.83 -16.06 3.70
N THR A 36 2.55 -17.32 3.35
CA THR A 36 3.56 -18.23 2.79
C THR A 36 4.16 -17.66 1.50
N GLN A 37 3.35 -17.17 0.58
CA GLN A 37 3.84 -16.57 -0.66
C GLN A 37 4.72 -15.33 -0.41
N LEU A 38 4.36 -14.46 0.55
CA LEU A 38 5.21 -13.32 0.89
C LEU A 38 6.51 -13.76 1.60
N ASP A 39 6.46 -14.81 2.41
CA ASP A 39 7.66 -15.39 3.02
C ASP A 39 8.58 -16.00 1.96
N ASP A 40 8.03 -16.71 0.96
CA ASP A 40 8.79 -17.26 -0.17
C ASP A 40 9.45 -16.14 -1.01
N ILE A 41 8.76 -15.01 -1.21
CA ILE A 41 9.34 -13.83 -1.86
C ILE A 41 10.53 -13.30 -1.02
N CYS A 42 10.40 -13.22 0.30
CA CYS A 42 11.50 -12.79 1.17
C CYS A 42 12.72 -13.71 1.03
N GLU A 43 12.52 -15.03 0.99
CA GLU A 43 13.61 -15.99 0.80
C GLU A 43 14.28 -15.82 -0.57
N ASN A 44 13.49 -15.60 -1.62
CA ASN A 44 14.02 -15.38 -2.98
C ASN A 44 14.79 -14.06 -3.11
N LEU A 45 14.39 -13.02 -2.38
CA LEU A 45 15.10 -11.73 -2.37
C LEU A 45 16.42 -11.79 -1.59
N SER A 46 16.53 -12.65 -0.59
CA SER A 46 17.75 -12.81 0.23
C SER A 46 18.04 -14.28 0.56
N PRO A 47 18.36 -15.08 -0.48
CA PRO A 47 18.69 -16.50 -0.32
C PRO A 47 19.97 -16.62 0.49
N GLN A 48 20.14 -17.33 1.50
CA GLN A 48 21.32 -17.50 2.35
C GLN A 48 21.51 -16.44 3.46
N SER A 49 20.55 -15.55 3.66
CA SER A 49 20.63 -14.60 4.77
C SER A 49 20.13 -15.27 6.07
N TRP A 50 21.01 -15.39 7.07
CA TRP A 50 20.60 -15.91 8.37
C TRP A 50 19.48 -15.08 9.02
N ILE A 51 19.51 -13.76 8.81
CA ILE A 51 18.43 -12.84 9.20
C ILE A 51 17.92 -12.20 7.93
N ASN A 52 16.69 -12.53 7.53
CA ASN A 52 16.09 -11.93 6.34
C ASN A 52 15.72 -10.46 6.60
N PRO A 53 16.30 -9.48 5.86
CA PRO A 53 16.06 -8.06 6.09
C PRO A 53 14.66 -7.59 5.65
N HIS A 54 13.95 -8.40 4.86
CA HIS A 54 12.69 -8.04 4.22
C HIS A 54 11.46 -8.36 5.08
N ARG A 55 11.64 -9.00 6.22
CA ARG A 55 10.58 -9.36 7.16
C ARG A 55 11.05 -9.28 8.62
N SER A 56 10.09 -9.35 9.54
CA SER A 56 10.37 -9.44 10.97
C SER A 56 11.13 -10.74 11.32
N MET A 57 12.14 -10.64 12.17
CA MET A 57 12.96 -11.80 12.63
C MET A 57 12.13 -12.94 13.24
N ILE A 58 11.01 -12.63 13.87
CA ILE A 58 10.13 -13.60 14.52
C ILE A 58 8.96 -14.05 13.64
N GLY A 59 9.01 -13.78 12.33
CA GLY A 59 8.03 -14.25 11.35
C GLY A 59 6.60 -13.69 11.52
N LEU A 60 6.46 -12.55 12.18
CA LEU A 60 5.15 -11.89 12.38
C LEU A 60 4.67 -11.07 11.19
N GLY A 61 5.44 -10.99 10.12
CA GLY A 61 5.20 -10.12 8.96
C GLY A 61 6.19 -8.95 8.95
N ASN A 62 5.70 -7.72 8.87
CA ASN A 62 6.49 -6.48 8.73
C ASN A 62 7.31 -6.46 7.43
N TYR A 63 6.68 -6.86 6.33
CA TYR A 63 7.29 -6.90 5.00
C TYR A 63 7.65 -5.48 4.51
N ASP A 64 8.81 -5.38 3.87
CA ASP A 64 9.29 -4.11 3.30
C ASP A 64 8.76 -3.88 1.87
N ILE A 65 9.18 -2.76 1.27
CA ILE A 65 8.75 -2.37 -0.07
C ILE A 65 9.21 -3.35 -1.15
N ASN A 66 10.35 -4.02 -1.00
CA ASN A 66 10.86 -4.93 -2.01
C ASN A 66 9.95 -6.17 -2.14
N VAL A 67 9.41 -6.63 -1.01
CA VAL A 67 8.42 -7.72 -1.00
C VAL A 67 7.12 -7.30 -1.70
N LEU A 68 6.62 -6.07 -1.42
CA LEU A 68 5.42 -5.56 -2.10
C LEU A 68 5.65 -5.43 -3.61
N MET A 69 6.81 -4.91 -4.03
CA MET A 69 7.16 -4.79 -5.45
C MET A 69 7.18 -6.16 -6.13
N ALA A 70 7.86 -7.14 -5.55
CA ALA A 70 7.93 -8.48 -6.11
C ALA A 70 6.55 -9.17 -6.15
N ALA A 71 5.73 -8.99 -5.10
CA ALA A 71 4.36 -9.49 -5.09
C ALA A 71 3.52 -8.86 -6.20
N LEU A 72 3.56 -7.54 -6.37
CA LEU A 72 2.83 -6.84 -7.42
C LEU A 72 3.28 -7.28 -8.82
N GLN A 73 4.59 -7.41 -9.04
CA GLN A 73 5.15 -7.90 -10.30
C GLN A 73 4.68 -9.31 -10.65
N SER A 74 4.49 -10.18 -9.65
CA SER A 74 4.01 -11.56 -9.87
C SER A 74 2.56 -11.64 -10.38
N VAL A 75 1.80 -10.53 -10.29
CA VAL A 75 0.42 -10.40 -10.77
C VAL A 75 0.27 -9.30 -11.83
N ASP A 76 1.34 -9.07 -12.60
CA ASP A 76 1.38 -8.11 -13.69
C ASP A 76 1.00 -6.68 -13.31
N CYS A 77 1.37 -6.26 -12.12
CA CYS A 77 1.24 -4.89 -11.67
C CYS A 77 2.60 -4.26 -11.42
N ASP A 78 2.71 -2.98 -11.73
CA ASP A 78 3.87 -2.17 -11.40
C ASP A 78 3.55 -1.18 -10.29
N LEU A 79 4.57 -0.87 -9.51
CA LEU A 79 4.54 0.09 -8.44
C LEU A 79 5.45 1.26 -8.79
N SER A 80 4.89 2.46 -8.86
CA SER A 80 5.62 3.69 -9.11
C SER A 80 5.64 4.57 -7.88
N TRP A 81 6.83 5.10 -7.54
CA TRP A 81 7.00 6.06 -6.46
C TRP A 81 6.43 7.41 -6.85
N TRP A 82 5.69 8.04 -5.95
CA TRP A 82 5.28 9.42 -6.14
C TRP A 82 6.34 10.38 -5.59
N ASP A 83 6.82 11.27 -6.44
CA ASP A 83 7.65 12.39 -5.99
C ASP A 83 6.79 13.41 -5.23
N LYS A 84 6.96 13.47 -3.92
CA LYS A 84 6.19 14.36 -3.03
C LYS A 84 6.31 15.86 -3.34
N ARG A 85 7.25 16.25 -4.22
CA ARG A 85 7.41 17.64 -4.70
C ARG A 85 6.43 17.97 -5.82
N LYS A 86 5.84 16.95 -6.45
CA LYS A 86 4.86 17.10 -7.52
C LYS A 86 3.45 17.14 -6.92
N GLU A 87 2.63 18.03 -7.44
CA GLU A 87 1.19 18.02 -7.15
C GLU A 87 0.54 16.79 -7.75
N ILE A 88 -0.37 16.18 -7.00
CA ILE A 88 -1.14 15.03 -7.48
C ILE A 88 -2.33 15.58 -8.29
N THR A 89 -2.32 15.31 -9.59
CA THR A 89 -3.39 15.72 -10.48
C THR A 89 -4.46 14.64 -10.63
N THR A 90 -5.66 15.03 -11.04
CA THR A 90 -6.74 14.08 -11.34
C THR A 90 -6.38 13.12 -12.48
N ASN A 91 -5.46 13.51 -13.38
CA ASN A 91 -4.98 12.64 -14.45
C ASN A 91 -4.07 11.50 -13.94
N ASP A 92 -3.23 11.80 -12.94
CA ASP A 92 -2.39 10.80 -12.28
C ASP A 92 -3.24 9.75 -11.54
N ILE A 93 -4.38 10.19 -11.03
CA ILE A 93 -5.32 9.36 -10.26
C ILE A 93 -6.10 8.40 -11.17
N LYS A 94 -6.59 8.87 -12.33
CA LYS A 94 -7.54 8.12 -13.20
C LYS A 94 -7.00 6.81 -13.75
N ASN A 95 -5.69 6.70 -13.96
CA ASN A 95 -5.07 5.54 -14.58
C ASN A 95 -4.53 4.52 -13.56
N ALA A 96 -4.66 4.82 -12.28
CA ALA A 96 -4.18 3.93 -11.23
C ALA A 96 -5.21 2.83 -10.90
N LEU A 97 -4.74 1.60 -10.73
CA LEU A 97 -5.52 0.54 -10.10
C LEU A 97 -5.86 0.91 -8.66
N GLY A 98 -4.96 1.61 -7.99
CA GLY A 98 -5.10 2.10 -6.64
C GLY A 98 -3.78 2.66 -6.11
N PHE A 99 -3.77 2.97 -4.83
CA PHE A 99 -2.64 3.61 -4.16
C PHE A 99 -2.25 2.81 -2.92
N ILE A 100 -0.96 2.75 -2.66
CA ILE A 100 -0.43 2.21 -1.40
C ILE A 100 0.33 3.32 -0.68
N LEU A 101 -0.01 3.54 0.57
CA LEU A 101 0.70 4.48 1.44
C LEU A 101 1.47 3.72 2.52
N ASN A 102 2.68 4.20 2.79
CA ASN A 102 3.46 3.75 3.94
C ASN A 102 3.54 4.89 4.96
N LEU A 103 2.82 4.74 6.06
CA LEU A 103 2.68 5.77 7.08
C LEU A 103 3.49 5.42 8.33
N PRO A 104 4.06 6.43 9.03
CA PRO A 104 4.57 6.21 10.37
C PRO A 104 3.43 5.77 11.29
N SER A 105 3.66 4.73 12.05
CA SER A 105 2.69 4.20 13.01
C SER A 105 3.31 4.06 14.38
N GLN A 106 2.52 4.27 15.41
CA GLN A 106 2.91 3.96 16.79
C GLN A 106 2.36 2.58 17.15
N SER A 107 3.26 1.67 17.50
CA SER A 107 2.85 0.36 18.01
C SER A 107 2.53 0.45 19.51
N ARG A 108 1.38 -0.09 19.89
CA ARG A 108 1.03 -0.32 21.30
C ARG A 108 1.05 -1.81 21.57
N VAL A 109 1.77 -2.24 22.58
CA VAL A 109 1.77 -3.62 23.06
C VAL A 109 1.40 -3.60 24.54
N GLY A 110 0.32 -4.27 24.90
CA GLY A 110 -0.18 -4.28 26.29
C GLY A 110 -0.55 -2.92 26.85
N GLY A 111 -1.00 -1.96 26.00
CA GLY A 111 -1.36 -0.60 26.41
C GLY A 111 -0.18 0.37 26.52
N LEU A 112 1.06 -0.10 26.46
CA LEU A 112 2.27 0.73 26.49
C LEU A 112 2.64 1.19 25.07
N LEU A 113 2.95 2.49 24.94
CA LEU A 113 3.50 3.05 23.71
C LEU A 113 4.95 2.57 23.54
N PHE A 114 5.20 1.84 22.46
CA PHE A 114 6.57 1.49 22.10
C PHE A 114 7.29 2.72 21.53
N PRO A 115 8.53 3.01 21.97
CA PRO A 115 9.28 4.18 21.50
C PRO A 115 9.71 4.09 20.05
N PHE A 116 9.60 2.91 19.43
CA PHE A 116 9.98 2.69 18.03
C PHE A 116 8.82 3.02 17.10
N LYS A 117 9.06 3.97 16.19
CA LYS A 117 8.13 4.28 15.09
C LYS A 117 8.14 3.11 14.12
N THR A 118 7.06 2.37 14.06
CA THR A 118 6.84 1.35 13.03
C THR A 118 6.25 1.98 11.78
N LYS A 119 6.38 1.31 10.66
CA LYS A 119 5.72 1.68 9.41
C LYS A 119 4.44 0.88 9.27
N HIS A 120 3.44 1.47 8.64
CA HIS A 120 2.16 0.85 8.39
C HIS A 120 1.75 1.03 6.95
N TRP A 121 1.37 -0.05 6.31
CA TRP A 121 0.88 -0.08 4.95
C TRP A 121 -0.63 0.01 4.93
N LEU A 122 -1.19 0.80 4.03
CA LEU A 122 -2.61 0.85 3.74
C LEU A 122 -2.85 0.99 2.23
N ALA A 123 -4.00 0.52 1.77
CA ALA A 123 -4.44 0.66 0.39
C ALA A 123 -5.56 1.67 0.26
N ILE A 124 -5.61 2.33 -0.90
CA ILE A 124 -6.73 3.15 -1.36
C ILE A 124 -7.15 2.62 -2.72
N ARG A 125 -8.46 2.44 -2.93
CA ARG A 125 -9.00 2.00 -4.21
C ARG A 125 -10.30 2.71 -4.54
N GLN A 126 -10.57 2.83 -5.84
CA GLN A 126 -11.82 3.39 -6.36
C GLN A 126 -12.92 2.32 -6.44
N PHE A 127 -14.14 2.73 -6.04
CA PHE A 127 -15.38 1.98 -6.24
C PHE A 127 -16.45 2.95 -6.70
N GLY A 128 -16.98 2.72 -7.89
CA GLY A 128 -17.87 3.68 -8.54
C GLY A 128 -17.17 5.01 -8.80
N SER A 129 -17.73 6.11 -8.31
CA SER A 129 -17.16 7.45 -8.39
C SER A 129 -16.16 7.78 -7.28
N ASP A 130 -16.17 7.03 -6.19
CA ASP A 130 -15.51 7.38 -4.94
C ASP A 130 -14.31 6.48 -4.62
N TYR A 131 -13.35 7.06 -3.90
CA TYR A 131 -12.18 6.38 -3.38
C TYR A 131 -12.37 6.04 -1.92
N TYR A 132 -11.85 4.89 -1.52
CA TYR A 132 -11.97 4.38 -0.17
C TYR A 132 -10.60 4.07 0.43
N ASN A 133 -10.43 4.48 1.68
CA ASN A 133 -9.33 4.04 2.52
C ASN A 133 -9.63 2.62 3.04
N LEU A 134 -8.80 1.66 2.64
CA LEU A 134 -8.89 0.25 2.99
C LEU A 134 -7.84 -0.14 4.04
N ASP A 135 -7.52 0.77 4.96
CA ASP A 135 -6.60 0.48 6.05
C ASP A 135 -7.10 -0.69 6.89
N SER A 136 -6.30 -1.75 6.97
CA SER A 136 -6.62 -2.96 7.74
C SER A 136 -6.79 -2.75 9.25
N LYS A 137 -6.42 -1.58 9.77
CA LYS A 137 -6.68 -1.17 11.17
C LYS A 137 -8.07 -0.62 11.39
N LEU A 138 -8.76 -0.24 10.34
CA LEU A 138 -10.13 0.25 10.43
C LEU A 138 -11.11 -0.90 10.63
N ASP A 139 -12.23 -0.60 11.26
CA ASP A 139 -13.32 -1.57 11.40
C ASP A 139 -14.03 -1.83 10.08
N CYS A 140 -14.08 -0.84 9.19
CA CYS A 140 -14.66 -0.91 7.86
C CYS A 140 -13.96 0.09 6.92
N PRO A 141 -14.09 -0.09 5.58
CA PRO A 141 -13.63 0.87 4.60
C PRO A 141 -14.16 2.27 4.87
N GLN A 142 -13.32 3.28 4.74
CA GLN A 142 -13.71 4.68 4.93
C GLN A 142 -13.73 5.40 3.58
N ILE A 143 -14.86 6.05 3.28
CA ILE A 143 -14.98 6.87 2.08
C ILE A 143 -14.06 8.09 2.19
N ILE A 144 -13.30 8.35 1.12
CA ILE A 144 -12.49 9.57 0.95
C ILE A 144 -13.28 10.57 0.11
N GLY A 145 -13.99 10.07 -0.92
CA GLY A 145 -14.75 10.82 -1.90
C GLY A 145 -14.18 10.71 -3.31
N ASP A 146 -14.48 11.69 -4.15
CA ASP A 146 -14.05 11.72 -5.55
C ASP A 146 -12.55 11.96 -5.76
N SER A 147 -12.12 12.09 -7.01
CA SER A 147 -10.70 12.32 -7.35
C SER A 147 -10.12 13.61 -6.79
N VAL A 148 -10.96 14.66 -6.63
CA VAL A 148 -10.51 15.93 -6.05
C VAL A 148 -10.27 15.77 -4.54
N GLN A 149 -11.21 15.13 -3.85
CA GLN A 149 -11.08 14.83 -2.42
C GLN A 149 -9.93 13.88 -2.14
N LEU A 150 -9.69 12.89 -3.02
CA LEU A 150 -8.52 12.03 -2.94
C LEU A 150 -7.21 12.81 -3.08
N SER A 151 -7.11 13.74 -4.06
CA SER A 151 -5.91 14.58 -4.22
C SER A 151 -5.61 15.37 -2.95
N VAL A 152 -6.62 15.98 -2.34
CA VAL A 152 -6.48 16.69 -1.06
C VAL A 152 -6.06 15.75 0.07
N TYR A 153 -6.66 14.56 0.15
CA TYR A 153 -6.34 13.53 1.14
C TYR A 153 -4.87 13.10 1.03
N LEU A 154 -4.41 12.76 -0.17
CA LEU A 154 -3.02 12.34 -0.42
C LEU A 154 -2.02 13.45 -0.10
N THR A 155 -2.30 14.67 -0.58
CA THR A 155 -1.45 15.85 -0.32
C THR A 155 -1.31 16.12 1.17
N LYS A 156 -2.41 16.04 1.92
CA LYS A 156 -2.39 16.18 3.38
C LYS A 156 -1.46 15.15 4.05
N HIS A 157 -1.55 13.87 3.64
CA HIS A 157 -0.71 12.82 4.21
C HIS A 157 0.76 12.99 3.84
N LEU A 158 1.06 13.41 2.62
CA LEU A 158 2.43 13.70 2.18
C LEU A 158 3.04 14.89 2.94
N ASN A 159 2.26 15.93 3.25
CA ASN A 159 2.73 17.14 3.91
C ASN A 159 2.87 16.99 5.44
N ILE A 160 1.92 16.33 6.11
CA ILE A 160 1.95 16.14 7.57
C ILE A 160 3.16 15.31 8.01
N PHE A 161 3.57 14.36 7.19
CA PHE A 161 4.69 13.47 7.48
C PHE A 161 5.94 13.82 6.66
N LEU A 162 6.34 15.07 6.65
CA LEU A 162 7.41 15.72 5.87
C LEU A 162 8.69 14.89 5.60
N LEU A 163 8.89 13.76 6.27
CA LEU A 163 10.11 12.95 6.15
C LEU A 163 9.89 11.44 5.99
N ARG A 164 8.67 10.89 6.09
CA ARG A 164 8.49 9.42 6.18
C ARG A 164 7.22 8.81 5.57
N CYS A 165 6.35 9.59 4.95
CA CYS A 165 5.23 9.02 4.18
C CYS A 165 5.71 8.73 2.76
N LEU A 166 5.41 7.53 2.28
CA LEU A 166 5.67 7.12 0.90
C LEU A 166 4.33 6.82 0.24
N LEU A 167 4.10 7.42 -0.91
CA LEU A 167 2.95 7.15 -1.77
C LEU A 167 3.43 6.36 -2.98
N PHE A 168 2.70 5.32 -3.30
CA PHE A 168 2.92 4.49 -4.48
C PHE A 168 1.64 4.43 -5.30
N ILE A 169 1.79 4.61 -6.59
CA ILE A 169 0.73 4.42 -7.57
C ILE A 169 0.89 3.01 -8.14
N ILE A 170 -0.18 2.24 -8.10
CA ILE A 170 -0.21 0.87 -8.62
C ILE A 170 -0.90 0.87 -9.97
N MET A 171 -0.20 0.35 -10.98
CA MET A 171 -0.68 0.29 -12.35
C MET A 171 -0.66 -1.15 -12.86
N GLN A 172 -1.66 -1.49 -13.67
CA GLN A 172 -1.71 -2.79 -14.34
C GLN A 172 -0.94 -2.71 -15.66
N LYS A 173 0.00 -3.64 -15.91
CA LYS A 173 0.89 -3.63 -17.08
C LYS A 173 0.16 -3.61 -18.43
N TYR A 174 -0.99 -4.25 -18.51
CA TYR A 174 -1.76 -4.32 -19.74
C TYR A 174 -2.37 -2.98 -20.21
N LEU A 175 -2.50 -1.99 -19.32
CA LEU A 175 -2.95 -0.65 -19.69
C LEU A 175 -1.85 0.17 -20.36
N LEU A 176 -0.59 -0.19 -20.19
CA LEU A 176 0.57 0.51 -20.76
C LEU A 176 0.75 0.23 -22.27
N ASN A 177 0.15 -0.84 -22.81
CA ASN A 177 0.23 -1.18 -24.24
C ASN A 177 -0.67 -0.31 -25.13
N PHE A 178 -1.46 0.60 -24.57
CA PHE A 178 -2.29 1.57 -25.26
C PHE A 178 -1.77 3.02 -25.08
N GLY A 179 -0.52 3.26 -25.41
CA GLY A 179 -0.07 4.59 -25.86
C GLY A 179 0.21 5.67 -24.82
N TYR A 180 0.48 5.35 -23.56
CA TYR A 180 1.01 6.34 -22.60
C TYR A 180 2.46 6.03 -22.27
N SER A 181 3.38 6.76 -22.91
CA SER A 181 4.80 6.77 -22.57
C SER A 181 5.00 7.56 -21.28
N PHE A 182 5.11 6.88 -20.15
CA PHE A 182 5.72 7.46 -18.94
C PHE A 182 7.23 7.41 -19.11
N THR A 183 7.88 8.55 -19.18
CA THR A 183 9.33 8.64 -19.09
C THR A 183 9.76 8.15 -17.71
N LEU A 184 10.30 6.94 -17.69
CA LEU A 184 11.12 6.44 -16.57
C LEU A 184 12.30 7.42 -16.41
N LEU A 185 12.27 8.21 -15.36
CA LEU A 185 13.45 8.92 -14.92
C LEU A 185 14.40 7.89 -14.30
N ASP A 186 15.50 7.65 -15.00
CA ASP A 186 16.63 6.86 -14.52
C ASP A 186 17.08 7.39 -13.15
N PHE A 187 16.89 6.59 -12.12
CA PHE A 187 17.53 6.80 -10.83
C PHE A 187 18.80 5.94 -10.80
N HIS A 188 19.92 6.56 -11.16
CA HIS A 188 21.20 6.15 -10.62
C HIS A 188 21.29 6.61 -9.16
N VAL A 189 21.67 5.68 -8.31
CA VAL A 189 21.96 5.80 -6.88
C VAL A 189 23.01 6.87 -6.62
#